data_436fac5cbf893943ec850e1344c6de60
#
_entry.id   436fac5cbf893943ec850e1344c6de60
#
_cell.length_a   1.000
_cell.length_b   1.000
_cell.length_c   1.000
_cell.angle_alpha   90.00
_cell.angle_beta   90.00
_cell.angle_gamma   90.00
#
_symmetry.space_group_name_H-M   'P 1'
#
loop_
_entity.id
_entity.type
_entity.pdbx_description
1 polymer ?
#
loop_
_entity_poly.entity_id
_entity_poly.type
_entity_poly.pdbx_seq_one_letter_code
_entity_poly.pdbx_strand_id
1 'polypeptide(L)'
;MIKQRTLKNIIRATGVGLHTGKKVYLTLRPAATNTGIIFRRIDLDPAVEILAHAKNVGDTTLNTCLIKEGVRVSTVEHLLSAFAGLGIDNSYVDLTAPEVPIMDGSAGPFVFLLQSAGIVTQDMPKRFIRIKQKVEVKDGDKHAVVEPYEGFKVSVAIDFNHPVIDDSDQSITVDFSKTSFVKEASRARTFGFLSEYEYLRKNNLAMGGSLDNAVVLDQYRVMNEDGLRYKDEFVRHKLLDVVGDLYQLGHSLIGSYSGYKPGHTLNNHLLRKLLATQGAWEIVTFEDEATAPVSIGALIPQTI
;
A
#
# COMPACT_ATOMS: atom_id res chain seq x y z
N MET A 1 16.01 -18.30 -12.12
CA MET A 1 16.21 -17.29 -11.03
C MET A 1 15.16 -16.21 -11.14
N ILE A 2 14.44 -15.96 -10.07
CA ILE A 2 13.50 -14.83 -9.98
C ILE A 2 14.31 -13.55 -9.81
N LYS A 3 14.15 -12.62 -10.73
CA LYS A 3 14.92 -11.38 -10.81
C LYS A 3 14.15 -10.17 -10.26
N GLN A 4 14.89 -9.17 -9.78
CA GLN A 4 14.34 -7.85 -9.44
C GLN A 4 13.71 -7.18 -10.65
N ARG A 5 12.81 -6.22 -10.38
CA ARG A 5 12.04 -5.52 -11.40
C ARG A 5 12.05 -4.01 -11.15
N THR A 6 12.07 -3.26 -12.25
CA THR A 6 11.95 -1.80 -12.26
C THR A 6 11.07 -1.35 -13.43
N LEU A 7 10.82 -0.07 -13.54
CA LEU A 7 10.13 0.51 -14.69
C LEU A 7 11.02 0.52 -15.93
N LYS A 8 10.42 0.38 -17.11
CA LYS A 8 11.12 0.52 -18.40
C LYS A 8 11.29 2.00 -18.76
N ASN A 9 10.24 2.80 -18.56
CA ASN A 9 10.19 4.20 -18.94
C ASN A 9 9.78 5.09 -17.76
N ILE A 10 10.08 6.38 -17.88
CA ILE A 10 9.58 7.40 -16.96
C ILE A 10 8.12 7.67 -17.30
N ILE A 11 7.27 7.76 -16.26
CA ILE A 11 5.88 8.16 -16.41
C ILE A 11 5.51 9.25 -15.41
N ARG A 12 4.57 10.12 -15.79
CA ARG A 12 4.16 11.27 -14.99
C ARG A 12 2.66 11.31 -14.83
N ALA A 13 2.23 11.83 -13.69
CA ALA A 13 0.85 12.15 -13.39
C ALA A 13 0.76 13.46 -12.61
N THR A 14 -0.41 14.04 -12.60
CA THR A 14 -0.74 15.22 -11.79
C THR A 14 -2.01 14.93 -11.01
N GLY A 15 -2.05 15.34 -9.76
CA GLY A 15 -3.23 15.21 -8.92
C GLY A 15 -3.16 16.15 -7.73
N VAL A 16 -3.98 15.87 -6.73
CA VAL A 16 -4.04 16.61 -5.45
C VAL A 16 -3.79 15.65 -4.29
N GLY A 17 -3.16 16.14 -3.23
CA GLY A 17 -3.05 15.40 -1.98
C GLY A 17 -4.41 15.33 -1.29
N LEU A 18 -4.78 14.17 -0.76
CA LEU A 18 -6.06 13.96 -0.05
C LEU A 18 -6.18 14.89 1.17
N HIS A 19 -5.12 14.92 1.99
CA HIS A 19 -5.15 15.69 3.24
C HIS A 19 -4.71 17.13 3.03
N THR A 20 -3.67 17.37 2.25
CA THR A 20 -3.13 18.72 2.05
C THR A 20 -3.92 19.57 1.05
N GLY A 21 -4.68 18.96 0.15
CA GLY A 21 -5.33 19.64 -0.97
C GLY A 21 -4.36 20.29 -1.97
N LYS A 22 -3.06 20.09 -1.81
CA LYS A 22 -2.05 20.68 -2.68
C LYS A 22 -1.95 19.92 -3.98
N LYS A 23 -1.82 20.68 -5.09
CA LYS A 23 -1.46 20.12 -6.39
C LYS A 23 -0.07 19.50 -6.31
N VAL A 24 0.08 18.29 -6.82
CA VAL A 24 1.35 17.55 -6.86
C VAL A 24 1.59 16.97 -8.24
N TYR A 25 2.83 17.14 -8.72
CA TYR A 25 3.34 16.43 -9.89
C TYR A 25 4.10 15.21 -9.40
N LEU A 26 3.66 14.03 -9.84
CA LEU A 26 4.26 12.74 -9.59
C LEU A 26 5.06 12.31 -10.81
N THR A 27 6.33 11.91 -10.62
CA THR A 27 7.11 11.25 -11.66
C THR A 27 7.65 9.93 -11.11
N LEU A 28 7.29 8.82 -11.76
CA LEU A 28 7.81 7.50 -11.47
C LEU A 28 8.95 7.20 -12.44
N ARG A 29 10.10 6.77 -11.92
CA ARG A 29 11.33 6.58 -12.69
C ARG A 29 11.95 5.21 -12.44
N PRO A 30 12.60 4.62 -13.46
CA PRO A 30 13.46 3.45 -13.25
C PRO A 30 14.54 3.74 -12.19
N ALA A 31 14.91 2.70 -11.45
CA ALA A 31 16.02 2.77 -10.50
C ALA A 31 16.95 1.56 -10.69
N ALA A 32 18.19 1.67 -10.23
CA ALA A 32 19.16 0.59 -10.27
C ALA A 32 18.73 -0.58 -9.35
N THR A 33 19.35 -1.73 -9.53
CA THR A 33 19.16 -2.90 -8.64
C THR A 33 19.49 -2.55 -7.19
N ASN A 34 18.75 -3.14 -6.25
CA ASN A 34 18.91 -2.94 -4.81
C ASN A 34 18.66 -1.49 -4.31
N THR A 35 18.01 -0.65 -5.12
CA THR A 35 17.64 0.72 -4.71
C THR A 35 16.46 0.71 -3.74
N GLY A 36 15.49 -0.21 -3.93
CA GLY A 36 14.18 -0.14 -3.27
C GLY A 36 13.29 0.95 -3.85
N ILE A 37 12.22 1.30 -3.15
CA ILE A 37 11.33 2.40 -3.51
C ILE A 37 11.77 3.65 -2.74
N ILE A 38 12.23 4.68 -3.46
CA ILE A 38 12.72 5.93 -2.87
C ILE A 38 11.81 7.07 -3.28
N PHE A 39 11.19 7.70 -2.30
CA PHE A 39 10.45 8.95 -2.47
C PHE A 39 11.40 10.14 -2.42
N ARG A 40 11.25 11.07 -3.37
CA ARG A 40 12.11 12.25 -3.49
C ARG A 40 11.27 13.53 -3.52
N ARG A 41 11.51 14.42 -2.57
CA ARG A 41 10.92 15.76 -2.52
C ARG A 41 11.78 16.70 -3.37
N ILE A 42 11.42 16.77 -4.65
CA ILE A 42 12.18 17.55 -5.65
C ILE A 42 11.79 19.03 -5.68
N ASP A 43 10.82 19.43 -4.89
CA ASP A 43 10.46 20.83 -4.63
C ASP A 43 11.35 21.49 -3.57
N LEU A 44 12.23 20.74 -2.94
CA LEU A 44 13.20 21.21 -1.96
C LEU A 44 14.60 21.33 -2.60
N ASP A 45 15.40 22.23 -2.07
CA ASP A 45 16.80 22.44 -2.48
C ASP A 45 17.72 22.37 -1.25
N PRO A 46 18.56 21.35 -1.12
CA PRO A 46 18.64 20.16 -1.99
C PRO A 46 17.41 19.24 -1.87
N ALA A 47 17.17 18.47 -2.93
CA ALA A 47 16.11 17.45 -2.92
C ALA A 47 16.37 16.42 -1.82
N VAL A 48 15.30 15.98 -1.11
CA VAL A 48 15.40 15.03 0.00
C VAL A 48 14.86 13.66 -0.43
N GLU A 49 15.66 12.63 -0.21
CA GLU A 49 15.34 11.24 -0.51
C GLU A 49 14.95 10.47 0.76
N ILE A 50 13.81 9.77 0.70
CA ILE A 50 13.28 8.97 1.80
C ILE A 50 12.98 7.56 1.29
N LEU A 51 13.71 6.56 1.78
CA LEU A 51 13.43 5.16 1.46
C LEU A 51 12.08 4.74 2.07
N ALA A 52 11.24 4.07 1.28
CA ALA A 52 10.03 3.41 1.76
C ALA A 52 10.42 2.22 2.66
N HIS A 53 10.50 2.47 3.94
CA HIS A 53 10.89 1.48 4.93
C HIS A 53 10.20 1.75 6.27
N ALA A 54 9.79 0.69 6.98
CA ALA A 54 9.04 0.77 8.24
C ALA A 54 9.69 1.68 9.30
N LYS A 55 11.02 1.80 9.31
CA LYS A 55 11.76 2.67 10.23
C LYS A 55 11.59 4.17 9.92
N ASN A 56 11.26 4.51 8.68
CA ASN A 56 11.07 5.88 8.24
C ASN A 56 9.61 6.36 8.37
N VAL A 57 8.69 5.48 8.78
CA VAL A 57 7.31 5.88 9.11
C VAL A 57 7.32 6.67 10.40
N GLY A 58 6.79 7.89 10.35
CA GLY A 58 6.73 8.79 11.51
C GLY A 58 5.30 9.06 11.96
N ASP A 59 4.42 9.49 11.05
CA ASP A 59 3.03 9.81 11.33
C ASP A 59 2.12 8.79 10.63
N THR A 60 1.09 8.35 11.34
CA THR A 60 0.15 7.34 10.86
C THR A 60 -1.32 7.79 11.05
N THR A 61 -1.53 9.10 11.22
CA THR A 61 -2.86 9.68 11.35
C THR A 61 -3.57 9.68 9.99
N LEU A 62 -4.53 8.79 9.83
CA LEU A 62 -5.35 8.59 8.62
C LEU A 62 -4.60 8.22 7.33
N ASN A 63 -3.31 8.10 7.37
CA ASN A 63 -2.45 7.68 6.26
C ASN A 63 -1.09 7.19 6.79
N THR A 64 -0.30 6.60 5.92
CA THR A 64 1.10 6.32 6.23
C THR A 64 1.99 7.45 5.71
N CYS A 65 2.74 8.07 6.62
CA CYS A 65 3.67 9.17 6.32
C CYS A 65 5.11 8.76 6.59
N LEU A 66 5.95 8.84 5.56
CA LEU A 66 7.41 8.71 5.68
C LEU A 66 8.00 10.04 6.11
N ILE A 67 8.94 10.00 7.08
CA ILE A 67 9.60 11.19 7.60
C ILE A 67 11.12 10.95 7.69
N LYS A 68 11.88 11.92 7.20
CA LYS A 68 13.33 11.97 7.36
C LYS A 68 13.77 13.43 7.55
N GLU A 69 14.49 13.71 8.65
CA GLU A 69 15.03 15.05 8.95
C GLU A 69 13.96 16.17 8.87
N GLY A 70 12.75 15.88 9.36
CA GLY A 70 11.62 16.81 9.33
C GLY A 70 10.89 16.92 7.98
N VAL A 71 11.43 16.37 6.92
CA VAL A 71 10.77 16.30 5.61
C VAL A 71 9.84 15.10 5.55
N ARG A 72 8.62 15.33 5.06
CA ARG A 72 7.56 14.31 5.02
C ARG A 72 7.07 14.00 3.62
N VAL A 73 6.63 12.75 3.43
CA VAL A 73 5.84 12.28 2.30
C VAL A 73 4.69 11.44 2.83
N SER A 74 3.47 11.95 2.70
CA SER A 74 2.24 11.36 3.23
C SER A 74 1.50 10.54 2.18
N THR A 75 0.57 9.68 2.64
CA THR A 75 -0.36 8.88 1.82
C THR A 75 0.38 7.99 0.81
N VAL A 76 1.40 7.26 1.32
CA VAL A 76 2.25 6.41 0.46
C VAL A 76 1.67 5.02 0.20
N GLU A 77 0.72 4.57 1.01
CA GLU A 77 0.16 3.22 1.08
C GLU A 77 -0.46 2.76 -0.24
N HIS A 78 -1.24 3.61 -0.92
CA HIS A 78 -1.90 3.21 -2.18
C HIS A 78 -0.89 2.99 -3.32
N LEU A 79 0.11 3.87 -3.44
CA LEU A 79 1.18 3.70 -4.42
C LEU A 79 2.07 2.49 -4.08
N LEU A 80 2.41 2.31 -2.80
CA LEU A 80 3.19 1.15 -2.35
C LEU A 80 2.46 -0.16 -2.59
N SER A 81 1.12 -0.20 -2.42
CA SER A 81 0.32 -1.38 -2.72
C SER A 81 0.35 -1.73 -4.22
N ALA A 82 0.37 -0.73 -5.11
CA ALA A 82 0.53 -0.93 -6.54
C ALA A 82 1.92 -1.48 -6.90
N PHE A 83 3.00 -0.95 -6.29
CA PHE A 83 4.35 -1.51 -6.45
C PHE A 83 4.43 -2.96 -5.97
N ALA A 84 3.87 -3.25 -4.79
CA ALA A 84 3.80 -4.62 -4.24
C ALA A 84 3.03 -5.55 -5.16
N GLY A 85 1.83 -5.14 -5.59
CA GLY A 85 0.93 -5.94 -6.43
C GLY A 85 1.48 -6.23 -7.83
N LEU A 86 2.35 -5.38 -8.35
CA LEU A 86 3.05 -5.57 -9.62
C LEU A 86 4.47 -6.12 -9.44
N GLY A 87 4.92 -6.33 -8.22
CA GLY A 87 6.23 -6.91 -7.89
C GLY A 87 7.42 -6.05 -8.33
N ILE A 88 7.30 -4.73 -8.29
CA ILE A 88 8.36 -3.79 -8.67
C ILE A 88 9.24 -3.51 -7.45
N ASP A 89 10.51 -3.87 -7.52
CA ASP A 89 11.46 -3.78 -6.41
C ASP A 89 12.13 -2.41 -6.32
N ASN A 90 12.38 -1.75 -7.46
CA ASN A 90 13.23 -0.56 -7.53
C ASN A 90 12.56 0.55 -8.33
N SER A 91 12.35 1.72 -7.71
CA SER A 91 11.81 2.90 -8.38
C SER A 91 12.14 4.18 -7.62
N TYR A 92 12.38 5.27 -8.33
CA TYR A 92 12.31 6.62 -7.75
C TYR A 92 10.91 7.19 -7.95
N VAL A 93 10.40 7.84 -6.91
CA VAL A 93 9.11 8.52 -6.86
C VAL A 93 9.36 10.00 -6.58
N ASP A 94 9.39 10.81 -7.63
CA ASP A 94 9.61 12.26 -7.52
C ASP A 94 8.28 12.96 -7.24
N LEU A 95 8.26 13.82 -6.23
CA LEU A 95 7.09 14.59 -5.80
C LEU A 95 7.44 16.07 -5.64
N THR A 96 6.52 16.94 -6.07
CA THR A 96 6.63 18.40 -5.92
C THR A 96 5.79 18.94 -4.74
N ALA A 97 5.34 18.04 -3.84
CA ALA A 97 4.55 18.39 -2.66
C ALA A 97 4.72 17.29 -1.59
N PRO A 98 4.32 17.55 -0.32
CA PRO A 98 4.54 16.62 0.79
C PRO A 98 3.60 15.41 0.83
N GLU A 99 2.84 15.15 -0.23
CA GLU A 99 1.85 14.08 -0.25
C GLU A 99 1.78 13.44 -1.64
N VAL A 100 1.62 12.12 -1.70
CA VAL A 100 1.32 11.38 -2.94
C VAL A 100 -0.08 11.80 -3.42
N PRO A 101 -0.31 12.03 -4.74
CA PRO A 101 -1.64 12.37 -5.22
C PRO A 101 -2.63 11.25 -4.92
N ILE A 102 -3.83 11.60 -4.45
CA ILE A 102 -4.84 10.59 -4.09
C ILE A 102 -5.44 9.89 -5.31
N MET A 103 -5.35 10.50 -6.48
CA MET A 103 -5.94 10.04 -7.73
C MET A 103 -7.46 9.85 -7.59
N ASP A 104 -7.98 8.65 -7.81
CA ASP A 104 -9.39 8.29 -7.62
C ASP A 104 -9.70 7.66 -6.25
N GLY A 105 -8.73 7.71 -5.33
CA GLY A 105 -8.84 7.11 -3.99
C GLY A 105 -8.46 5.64 -3.90
N SER A 106 -8.08 5.02 -5.01
CA SER A 106 -7.65 3.62 -5.07
C SER A 106 -6.21 3.48 -5.57
N ALA A 107 -5.69 2.24 -5.66
CA ALA A 107 -4.42 1.95 -6.30
C ALA A 107 -4.54 1.77 -7.84
N GLY A 108 -5.75 1.73 -8.39
CA GLY A 108 -5.99 1.47 -9.81
C GLY A 108 -5.24 2.41 -10.76
N PRO A 109 -5.30 3.72 -10.60
CA PRO A 109 -4.54 4.67 -11.42
C PRO A 109 -3.03 4.45 -11.35
N PHE A 110 -2.48 4.09 -10.19
CA PHE A 110 -1.05 3.78 -10.06
C PHE A 110 -0.69 2.48 -10.78
N VAL A 111 -1.52 1.44 -10.68
CA VAL A 111 -1.36 0.20 -11.47
C VAL A 111 -1.33 0.53 -12.94
N PHE A 112 -2.27 1.33 -13.44
CA PHE A 112 -2.31 1.76 -14.84
C PHE A 112 -1.03 2.51 -15.26
N LEU A 113 -0.55 3.46 -14.44
CA LEU A 113 0.68 4.20 -14.72
C LEU A 113 1.89 3.26 -14.77
N LEU A 114 2.04 2.38 -13.79
CA LEU A 114 3.17 1.43 -13.73
C LEU A 114 3.18 0.47 -14.92
N GLN A 115 2.02 -0.07 -15.30
CA GLN A 115 1.89 -0.91 -16.49
C GLN A 115 2.16 -0.14 -17.79
N SER A 116 1.68 1.10 -17.90
CA SER A 116 1.94 1.97 -19.05
C SER A 116 3.41 2.37 -19.19
N ALA A 117 4.13 2.53 -18.08
CA ALA A 117 5.57 2.72 -18.10
C ALA A 117 6.34 1.50 -18.62
N GLY A 118 5.71 0.33 -18.55
CA GLY A 118 6.34 -0.96 -18.77
C GLY A 118 7.20 -1.38 -17.59
N ILE A 119 7.31 -2.68 -17.38
CA ILE A 119 8.08 -3.28 -16.28
C ILE A 119 9.15 -4.18 -16.90
N VAL A 120 10.38 -4.06 -16.41
CA VAL A 120 11.53 -4.84 -16.90
C VAL A 120 12.23 -5.56 -15.74
N THR A 121 12.77 -6.73 -16.05
CA THR A 121 13.62 -7.49 -15.12
C THR A 121 15.05 -6.93 -15.12
N GLN A 122 15.72 -7.05 -13.99
CA GLN A 122 17.09 -6.60 -13.76
C GLN A 122 18.00 -7.79 -13.38
N ASP A 123 19.31 -7.68 -13.62
CA ASP A 123 20.25 -8.77 -13.43
C ASP A 123 20.69 -9.00 -11.98
N MET A 124 19.73 -8.94 -11.05
CA MET A 124 19.95 -9.29 -9.64
C MET A 124 18.80 -10.14 -9.11
N PRO A 125 19.06 -11.12 -8.21
CA PRO A 125 18.03 -11.92 -7.61
C PRO A 125 17.02 -11.05 -6.85
N LYS A 126 15.72 -11.35 -7.02
CA LYS A 126 14.66 -10.78 -6.19
C LYS A 126 14.75 -11.35 -4.78
N ARG A 127 14.72 -10.48 -3.79
CA ARG A 127 14.74 -10.84 -2.38
C ARG A 127 13.32 -10.86 -1.83
N PHE A 128 13.07 -11.83 -0.95
CA PHE A 128 11.81 -11.97 -0.22
C PHE A 128 12.09 -12.04 1.26
N ILE A 129 11.20 -11.47 2.07
CA ILE A 129 11.17 -11.72 3.51
C ILE A 129 10.27 -12.92 3.76
N ARG A 130 10.85 -14.03 4.23
CA ARG A 130 10.11 -15.21 4.67
C ARG A 130 9.88 -15.14 6.16
N ILE A 131 8.63 -15.26 6.59
CA ILE A 131 8.26 -15.33 7.99
C ILE A 131 8.57 -16.73 8.53
N LYS A 132 9.30 -16.78 9.64
CA LYS A 132 9.74 -18.03 10.31
C LYS A 132 8.96 -18.31 11.59
N GLN A 133 8.47 -17.27 12.25
CA GLN A 133 7.75 -17.37 13.52
C GLN A 133 6.60 -16.38 13.53
N LYS A 134 5.56 -16.71 14.30
CA LYS A 134 4.47 -15.81 14.56
C LYS A 134 4.97 -14.55 15.28
N VAL A 135 4.58 -13.38 14.76
CA VAL A 135 4.76 -12.09 15.43
C VAL A 135 3.41 -11.39 15.47
N GLU A 136 3.02 -10.92 16.64
CA GLU A 136 1.72 -10.29 16.89
C GLU A 136 1.89 -8.97 17.63
N VAL A 137 1.05 -7.99 17.31
CA VAL A 137 0.85 -6.76 18.07
C VAL A 137 -0.62 -6.58 18.37
N LYS A 138 -0.92 -5.95 19.52
CA LYS A 138 -2.29 -5.65 19.99
C LYS A 138 -2.38 -4.23 20.49
N ASP A 139 -3.55 -3.62 20.31
CA ASP A 139 -3.91 -2.32 20.84
C ASP A 139 -5.41 -2.35 21.19
N GLY A 140 -5.73 -2.54 22.47
CA GLY A 140 -7.09 -2.80 22.91
C GLY A 140 -7.65 -4.10 22.28
N ASP A 141 -8.76 -3.98 21.59
CA ASP A 141 -9.41 -5.07 20.84
C ASP A 141 -8.80 -5.30 19.45
N LYS A 142 -7.96 -4.37 18.96
CA LYS A 142 -7.30 -4.45 17.66
C LYS A 142 -6.09 -5.36 17.71
N HIS A 143 -5.85 -6.11 16.64
CA HIS A 143 -4.62 -6.89 16.52
C HIS A 143 -4.16 -7.00 15.07
N ALA A 144 -2.86 -7.21 14.91
CA ALA A 144 -2.22 -7.54 13.64
C ALA A 144 -1.16 -8.61 13.88
N VAL A 145 -1.13 -9.60 12.99
CA VAL A 145 -0.31 -10.82 13.13
C VAL A 145 0.33 -11.15 11.79
N VAL A 146 1.60 -11.55 11.80
CA VAL A 146 2.23 -12.29 10.69
C VAL A 146 2.65 -13.67 11.16
N GLU A 147 2.44 -14.68 10.30
CA GLU A 147 2.74 -16.08 10.57
C GLU A 147 3.38 -16.74 9.35
N PRO A 148 4.15 -17.84 9.55
CA PRO A 148 4.67 -18.65 8.46
C PRO A 148 3.55 -19.14 7.53
N TYR A 149 3.76 -18.97 6.23
CA TYR A 149 2.87 -19.45 5.18
C TYR A 149 3.68 -19.56 3.87
N GLU A 150 3.49 -20.65 3.13
CA GLU A 150 4.12 -20.81 1.81
C GLU A 150 3.28 -20.10 0.74
N GLY A 151 3.54 -18.80 0.59
CA GLY A 151 2.83 -17.89 -0.28
C GLY A 151 2.66 -16.51 0.33
N PHE A 152 1.73 -15.72 -0.19
CA PHE A 152 1.35 -14.44 0.40
C PHE A 152 -0.17 -14.37 0.56
N LYS A 153 -0.61 -14.45 1.82
CA LYS A 153 -2.03 -14.42 2.18
C LYS A 153 -2.33 -13.26 3.14
N VAL A 154 -3.37 -12.51 2.88
CA VAL A 154 -3.80 -11.38 3.70
C VAL A 154 -5.26 -11.58 4.11
N SER A 155 -5.52 -11.54 5.41
CA SER A 155 -6.84 -11.57 6.02
C SER A 155 -7.07 -10.27 6.78
N VAL A 156 -8.19 -9.59 6.51
CA VAL A 156 -8.56 -8.33 7.17
C VAL A 156 -10.01 -8.43 7.64
N ALA A 157 -10.27 -8.03 8.86
CA ALA A 157 -11.61 -7.79 9.39
C ALA A 157 -11.69 -6.35 9.92
N ILE A 158 -12.75 -5.65 9.53
CA ILE A 158 -13.12 -4.32 10.01
C ILE A 158 -14.36 -4.44 10.91
N ASP A 159 -14.64 -3.38 11.65
CA ASP A 159 -15.82 -3.32 12.51
C ASP A 159 -16.24 -1.84 12.60
N PHE A 160 -17.08 -1.44 11.67
CA PHE A 160 -17.70 -0.11 11.61
C PHE A 160 -19.19 -0.26 11.85
N ASN A 161 -19.71 0.43 12.84
CA ASN A 161 -21.15 0.49 13.14
C ASN A 161 -21.81 1.52 12.21
N HIS A 162 -22.15 1.09 10.98
CA HIS A 162 -22.81 1.94 9.99
C HIS A 162 -23.69 1.07 9.07
N PRO A 163 -24.99 1.44 8.84
CA PRO A 163 -25.94 0.57 8.12
C PRO A 163 -25.42 0.02 6.79
N VAL A 164 -24.79 0.87 5.98
CA VAL A 164 -24.24 0.47 4.66
C VAL A 164 -23.09 -0.52 4.80
N ILE A 165 -22.25 -0.35 5.85
CA ILE A 165 -21.10 -1.24 6.07
C ILE A 165 -21.55 -2.53 6.72
N ASP A 166 -22.57 -2.48 7.60
CA ASP A 166 -23.17 -3.67 8.23
C ASP A 166 -23.84 -4.58 7.19
N ASP A 167 -24.40 -4.02 6.12
CA ASP A 167 -24.96 -4.77 4.99
C ASP A 167 -23.89 -5.32 4.03
N SER A 168 -22.61 -5.00 4.24
CA SER A 168 -21.48 -5.50 3.45
C SER A 168 -20.66 -6.53 4.24
N ASP A 169 -19.87 -7.33 3.53
CA ASP A 169 -18.86 -8.17 4.17
C ASP A 169 -17.80 -7.30 4.85
N GLN A 170 -17.66 -7.42 6.17
CA GLN A 170 -16.66 -6.72 6.95
C GLN A 170 -15.38 -7.55 7.16
N SER A 171 -15.26 -8.69 6.50
CA SER A 171 -14.03 -9.50 6.52
C SER A 171 -13.71 -10.07 5.14
N ILE A 172 -12.43 -10.13 4.83
CA ILE A 172 -11.93 -10.70 3.57
C ILE A 172 -10.63 -11.45 3.81
N THR A 173 -10.45 -12.56 3.10
CA THR A 173 -9.17 -13.26 3.00
C THR A 173 -8.82 -13.44 1.53
N VAL A 174 -7.65 -12.93 1.13
CA VAL A 174 -7.12 -13.10 -0.22
C VAL A 174 -5.79 -13.82 -0.16
N ASP A 175 -5.70 -14.93 -0.87
CA ASP A 175 -4.47 -15.66 -1.11
C ASP A 175 -3.89 -15.24 -2.47
N PHE A 176 -2.94 -14.32 -2.45
CA PHE A 176 -2.30 -13.79 -3.66
C PHE A 176 -1.44 -14.83 -4.40
N SER A 177 -1.30 -16.05 -3.88
CA SER A 177 -0.77 -17.17 -4.64
C SER A 177 -1.76 -17.73 -5.68
N LYS A 178 -3.05 -17.40 -5.56
CA LYS A 178 -4.12 -17.92 -6.42
C LYS A 178 -4.79 -16.86 -7.28
N THR A 179 -4.61 -15.59 -6.93
CA THR A 179 -5.22 -14.46 -7.62
C THR A 179 -4.31 -13.23 -7.58
N SER A 180 -4.61 -12.21 -8.37
CA SER A 180 -3.80 -11.00 -8.46
C SER A 180 -4.35 -9.86 -7.59
N PHE A 181 -3.45 -9.04 -7.07
CA PHE A 181 -3.79 -7.79 -6.40
C PHE A 181 -4.64 -6.86 -7.28
N VAL A 182 -4.30 -6.81 -8.58
CA VAL A 182 -5.01 -5.97 -9.54
C VAL A 182 -6.49 -6.32 -9.59
N LYS A 183 -6.82 -7.61 -9.63
CA LYS A 183 -8.21 -8.08 -9.65
C LYS A 183 -8.93 -7.84 -8.32
N GLU A 184 -8.28 -8.22 -7.22
CA GLU A 184 -8.96 -8.33 -5.94
C GLU A 184 -9.07 -7.01 -5.17
N ALA A 185 -8.08 -6.10 -5.28
CA ALA A 185 -8.01 -4.96 -4.39
C ALA A 185 -7.74 -3.62 -5.08
N SER A 186 -7.05 -3.60 -6.24
CA SER A 186 -6.47 -2.35 -6.76
C SER A 186 -7.46 -1.21 -6.97
N ARG A 187 -8.73 -1.50 -7.23
CA ARG A 187 -9.77 -0.50 -7.52
C ARG A 187 -10.61 -0.09 -6.30
N ALA A 188 -10.38 -0.69 -5.13
CA ALA A 188 -11.10 -0.35 -3.92
C ALA A 188 -10.70 1.06 -3.44
N ARG A 189 -11.69 1.95 -3.32
CA ARG A 189 -11.46 3.35 -2.95
C ARG A 189 -11.41 3.55 -1.44
N THR A 190 -10.64 4.55 -1.02
CA THR A 190 -10.73 5.08 0.34
C THR A 190 -12.14 5.59 0.64
N PHE A 191 -12.51 5.63 1.91
CA PHE A 191 -13.84 6.06 2.32
C PHE A 191 -13.78 6.93 3.57
N GLY A 192 -14.84 7.70 3.77
CA GLY A 192 -15.00 8.52 4.95
C GLY A 192 -16.46 8.88 5.22
N PHE A 193 -16.71 9.34 6.44
CA PHE A 193 -18.05 9.71 6.90
C PHE A 193 -18.26 11.23 6.79
N LEU A 194 -19.39 11.63 6.21
CA LEU A 194 -19.74 13.04 6.09
C LEU A 194 -19.80 13.73 7.46
N SER A 195 -20.21 13.01 8.50
CA SER A 195 -20.26 13.52 9.87
C SER A 195 -18.88 13.94 10.41
N GLU A 196 -17.78 13.37 9.89
CA GLU A 196 -16.41 13.70 10.31
C GLU A 196 -15.80 14.83 9.46
N TYR A 197 -16.42 15.18 8.34
CA TYR A 197 -15.86 16.11 7.35
C TYR A 197 -15.46 17.46 7.93
N GLU A 198 -16.34 18.10 8.71
CA GLU A 198 -16.04 19.40 9.33
C GLU A 198 -14.89 19.31 10.33
N TYR A 199 -14.87 18.24 11.13
CA TYR A 199 -13.78 17.98 12.08
C TYR A 199 -12.44 17.79 11.36
N LEU A 200 -12.43 16.99 10.29
CA LEU A 200 -11.23 16.76 9.49
C LEU A 200 -10.69 18.06 8.89
N ARG A 201 -11.57 18.88 8.30
CA ARG A 201 -11.18 20.17 7.73
C ARG A 201 -10.64 21.16 8.75
N LYS A 202 -11.23 21.23 9.94
CA LYS A 202 -10.73 22.06 11.05
C LYS A 202 -9.32 21.66 11.49
N ASN A 203 -8.96 20.38 11.29
CA ASN A 203 -7.63 19.86 11.59
C ASN A 203 -6.70 19.83 10.36
N ASN A 204 -7.03 20.52 9.27
CA ASN A 204 -6.30 20.55 8.01
C ASN A 204 -6.12 19.15 7.38
N LEU A 205 -7.10 18.28 7.56
CA LEU A 205 -7.18 16.96 6.95
C LEU A 205 -8.30 16.94 5.90
N ALA A 206 -8.22 15.99 4.96
CA ALA A 206 -9.18 15.82 3.87
C ALA A 206 -9.47 17.12 3.05
N MET A 207 -8.47 18.02 2.94
CA MET A 207 -8.59 19.29 2.23
C MET A 207 -8.79 19.12 0.72
N GLY A 208 -8.29 18.00 0.14
CA GLY A 208 -8.48 17.62 -1.26
C GLY A 208 -9.51 16.50 -1.45
N GLY A 209 -10.21 16.08 -0.38
CA GLY A 209 -11.23 15.04 -0.45
C GLY A 209 -12.48 15.49 -1.21
N SER A 210 -13.01 14.61 -2.08
CA SER A 210 -14.21 14.80 -2.86
C SER A 210 -14.88 13.47 -3.19
N LEU A 211 -16.08 13.51 -3.77
CA LEU A 211 -16.75 12.30 -4.27
C LEU A 211 -16.00 11.64 -5.44
N ASP A 212 -15.07 12.34 -6.10
CA ASP A 212 -14.25 11.78 -7.18
C ASP A 212 -13.12 10.89 -6.67
N ASN A 213 -12.73 11.05 -5.39
CA ASN A 213 -11.53 10.39 -4.84
C ASN A 213 -11.77 9.69 -3.48
N ALA A 214 -13.00 9.58 -3.04
CA ALA A 214 -13.39 8.82 -1.86
C ALA A 214 -14.82 8.33 -1.96
N VAL A 215 -15.10 7.18 -1.37
CA VAL A 215 -16.50 6.79 -1.06
C VAL A 215 -16.93 7.55 0.17
N VAL A 216 -17.93 8.42 0.04
CA VAL A 216 -18.46 9.21 1.14
C VAL A 216 -19.80 8.65 1.62
N LEU A 217 -19.90 8.44 2.93
CA LEU A 217 -21.11 7.93 3.58
C LEU A 217 -21.79 9.03 4.38
N ASP A 218 -23.10 9.24 4.17
CA ASP A 218 -23.94 9.96 5.11
C ASP A 218 -24.42 8.98 6.23
N GLN A 219 -25.45 9.29 6.97
CA GLN A 219 -25.94 8.43 8.06
C GLN A 219 -26.59 7.13 7.56
N TYR A 220 -26.97 7.01 6.27
CA TYR A 220 -27.81 5.93 5.76
C TYR A 220 -27.34 5.32 4.44
N ARG A 221 -26.52 6.04 3.66
CA ARG A 221 -26.19 5.64 2.28
C ARG A 221 -24.81 6.09 1.82
N VAL A 222 -24.35 5.49 0.71
CA VAL A 222 -23.25 6.00 -0.11
C VAL A 222 -23.76 7.21 -0.89
N MET A 223 -23.00 8.31 -0.85
CA MET A 223 -23.34 9.57 -1.54
C MET A 223 -22.85 9.60 -2.98
N ASN A 224 -21.89 8.78 -3.36
CA ASN A 224 -21.37 8.68 -4.71
C ASN A 224 -22.47 8.13 -5.65
N GLU A 225 -22.78 8.83 -6.72
CA GLU A 225 -23.82 8.44 -7.68
C GLU A 225 -23.56 7.07 -8.32
N ASP A 226 -22.29 6.77 -8.61
CA ASP A 226 -21.86 5.49 -9.19
C ASP A 226 -21.89 4.30 -8.20
N GLY A 227 -22.19 4.56 -6.91
CA GLY A 227 -22.21 3.54 -5.87
C GLY A 227 -20.83 2.95 -5.57
N LEU A 228 -20.82 1.68 -5.19
CA LEU A 228 -19.60 0.92 -4.84
C LEU A 228 -19.06 0.16 -6.06
N ARG A 229 -17.74 0.04 -6.16
CA ARG A 229 -17.03 -0.75 -7.18
C ARG A 229 -16.98 -2.26 -6.85
N TYR A 230 -17.08 -2.60 -5.57
CA TYR A 230 -17.19 -3.95 -5.03
C TYR A 230 -18.27 -3.95 -3.94
N LYS A 231 -18.96 -5.08 -3.77
CA LYS A 231 -19.95 -5.23 -2.67
C LYS A 231 -19.31 -5.01 -1.30
N ASP A 232 -18.06 -5.40 -1.16
CA ASP A 232 -17.24 -5.36 0.03
C ASP A 232 -16.08 -4.33 -0.11
N GLU A 233 -16.32 -3.19 -0.79
CA GLU A 233 -15.29 -2.21 -1.12
C GLU A 233 -14.55 -1.68 0.11
N PHE A 234 -15.24 -1.50 1.23
CA PHE A 234 -14.66 -0.98 2.47
C PHE A 234 -13.55 -1.87 3.02
N VAL A 235 -13.82 -3.17 3.17
CA VAL A 235 -12.81 -4.11 3.66
C VAL A 235 -11.72 -4.39 2.62
N ARG A 236 -12.04 -4.34 1.31
CA ARG A 236 -11.04 -4.45 0.23
C ARG A 236 -10.08 -3.27 0.23
N HIS A 237 -10.58 -2.07 0.53
CA HIS A 237 -9.69 -0.92 0.68
C HIS A 237 -8.74 -1.09 1.87
N LYS A 238 -9.23 -1.58 3.01
CA LYS A 238 -8.35 -1.90 4.15
C LYS A 238 -7.34 -3.00 3.84
N LEU A 239 -7.69 -3.96 3.00
CA LEU A 239 -6.74 -4.96 2.50
C LEU A 239 -5.68 -4.32 1.59
N LEU A 240 -6.06 -3.37 0.72
CA LEU A 240 -5.15 -2.58 -0.11
C LEU A 240 -4.15 -1.81 0.76
N ASP A 241 -4.64 -1.10 1.80
CA ASP A 241 -3.81 -0.36 2.76
C ASP A 241 -2.78 -1.28 3.42
N VAL A 242 -3.21 -2.45 3.90
CA VAL A 242 -2.33 -3.45 4.50
C VAL A 242 -1.24 -3.90 3.54
N VAL A 243 -1.56 -4.18 2.28
CA VAL A 243 -0.57 -4.60 1.27
C VAL A 243 0.49 -3.51 1.08
N GLY A 244 0.08 -2.24 1.02
CA GLY A 244 1.00 -1.10 0.90
C GLY A 244 1.86 -0.90 2.15
N ASP A 245 1.26 -1.00 3.33
CA ASP A 245 1.98 -0.90 4.60
C ASP A 245 3.01 -2.03 4.75
N LEU A 246 2.65 -3.28 4.44
CA LEU A 246 3.56 -4.43 4.49
C LEU A 246 4.74 -4.28 3.52
N TYR A 247 4.56 -3.61 2.38
CA TYR A 247 5.63 -3.40 1.42
C TYR A 247 6.77 -2.50 1.94
N GLN A 248 6.56 -1.80 3.04
CA GLN A 248 7.59 -1.06 3.77
C GLN A 248 8.60 -1.95 4.53
N LEU A 249 8.47 -3.25 4.44
CA LEU A 249 9.57 -4.19 4.75
C LEU A 249 10.72 -4.08 3.75
N GLY A 250 10.50 -3.43 2.59
CA GLY A 250 11.49 -3.25 1.52
C GLY A 250 11.59 -4.41 0.54
N HIS A 251 10.87 -5.51 0.79
CA HIS A 251 10.84 -6.71 -0.04
C HIS A 251 9.44 -7.35 -0.01
N SER A 252 9.14 -8.15 -1.03
CA SER A 252 7.91 -8.95 -1.05
C SER A 252 7.91 -9.96 0.11
N LEU A 253 6.74 -10.20 0.70
CA LEU A 253 6.56 -11.07 1.86
C LEU A 253 6.20 -12.50 1.42
N ILE A 254 6.81 -13.49 2.06
CA ILE A 254 6.37 -14.88 2.09
C ILE A 254 5.88 -15.17 3.51
N GLY A 255 4.58 -15.28 3.66
CA GLY A 255 3.91 -15.42 4.95
C GLY A 255 2.43 -15.08 4.85
N SER A 256 1.70 -15.23 5.93
CA SER A 256 0.33 -14.74 6.07
C SER A 256 0.26 -13.57 7.03
N TYR A 257 -0.59 -12.61 6.69
CA TYR A 257 -0.99 -11.52 7.56
C TYR A 257 -2.46 -11.72 7.96
N SER A 258 -2.79 -11.44 9.21
CA SER A 258 -4.17 -11.31 9.67
C SER A 258 -4.31 -10.08 10.58
N GLY A 259 -5.36 -9.27 10.33
CA GLY A 259 -5.64 -8.08 11.12
C GLY A 259 -7.13 -7.94 11.44
N TYR A 260 -7.43 -7.61 12.69
CA TYR A 260 -8.75 -7.16 13.13
C TYR A 260 -8.68 -5.68 13.47
N LYS A 261 -9.53 -4.88 12.83
CA LYS A 261 -9.49 -3.41 12.88
C LYS A 261 -8.08 -2.85 12.62
N PRO A 262 -7.34 -3.36 11.60
CA PRO A 262 -6.00 -2.89 11.36
C PRO A 262 -5.99 -1.43 10.92
N GLY A 263 -4.92 -0.74 11.26
CA GLY A 263 -4.64 0.63 10.81
C GLY A 263 -3.15 0.84 10.66
N HIS A 264 -2.74 1.93 10.04
CA HIS A 264 -1.35 2.20 9.69
C HIS A 264 -0.41 2.18 10.91
N THR A 265 -0.86 2.68 12.06
CA THR A 265 -0.11 2.61 13.34
C THR A 265 0.18 1.18 13.73
N LEU A 266 -0.85 0.34 13.75
CA LEU A 266 -0.74 -1.05 14.19
C LEU A 266 0.10 -1.86 13.20
N ASN A 267 -0.09 -1.65 11.89
CA ASN A 267 0.72 -2.26 10.85
C ASN A 267 2.19 -1.89 11.00
N ASN A 268 2.50 -0.60 11.20
CA ASN A 268 3.89 -0.17 11.40
C ASN A 268 4.51 -0.75 12.68
N HIS A 269 3.76 -0.81 13.78
CA HIS A 269 4.22 -1.47 15.01
C HIS A 269 4.54 -2.95 14.77
N LEU A 270 3.70 -3.66 14.01
CA LEU A 270 3.95 -5.05 13.64
C LEU A 270 5.25 -5.19 12.83
N LEU A 271 5.45 -4.35 11.80
CA LEU A 271 6.65 -4.39 10.97
C LEU A 271 7.92 -4.10 11.79
N ARG A 272 7.88 -3.08 12.66
CA ARG A 272 9.00 -2.76 13.56
C ARG A 272 9.31 -3.90 14.51
N LYS A 273 8.27 -4.52 15.10
CA LYS A 273 8.42 -5.68 15.98
C LYS A 273 9.00 -6.87 15.23
N LEU A 274 8.48 -7.17 14.03
CA LEU A 274 9.00 -8.23 13.17
C LEU A 274 10.50 -8.05 12.90
N LEU A 275 10.88 -6.87 12.42
CA LEU A 275 12.29 -6.56 12.10
C LEU A 275 13.22 -6.62 13.32
N ALA A 276 12.70 -6.35 14.52
CA ALA A 276 13.47 -6.41 15.77
C ALA A 276 13.52 -7.82 16.39
N THR A 277 12.64 -8.75 15.98
CA THR A 277 12.57 -10.10 16.54
C THR A 277 13.56 -11.02 15.82
N GLN A 278 14.62 -11.37 16.53
CA GLN A 278 15.66 -12.25 16.00
C GLN A 278 15.11 -13.64 15.64
N GLY A 279 15.42 -14.14 14.44
CA GLY A 279 14.97 -15.44 13.96
C GLY A 279 13.50 -15.50 13.53
N ALA A 280 12.73 -14.40 13.62
CA ALA A 280 11.34 -14.40 13.18
C ALA A 280 11.18 -14.33 11.66
N TRP A 281 12.22 -13.95 10.95
CA TRP A 281 12.24 -13.83 9.49
C TRP A 281 13.64 -14.07 8.93
N GLU A 282 13.70 -14.31 7.63
CA GLU A 282 14.93 -14.43 6.86
C GLU A 282 14.77 -13.83 5.46
N ILE A 283 15.89 -13.45 4.84
CA ILE A 283 15.90 -13.08 3.40
C ILE A 283 16.14 -14.35 2.60
N VAL A 284 15.29 -14.59 1.60
CA VAL A 284 15.43 -15.70 0.66
C VAL A 284 15.40 -15.21 -0.80
N THR A 285 16.06 -15.99 -1.67
CA THR A 285 16.02 -15.83 -3.13
C THR A 285 15.70 -17.19 -3.76
N PHE A 286 15.23 -17.20 -5.00
CA PHE A 286 14.88 -18.44 -5.70
C PHE A 286 15.64 -18.53 -7.03
N GLU A 287 16.45 -19.56 -7.18
CA GLU A 287 17.17 -19.84 -8.43
C GLU A 287 16.23 -20.39 -9.51
N ASP A 288 15.20 -21.14 -9.11
CA ASP A 288 14.19 -21.67 -10.01
C ASP A 288 12.80 -21.18 -9.59
N GLU A 289 12.03 -20.68 -10.57
CA GLU A 289 10.63 -20.26 -10.34
C GLU A 289 9.75 -21.41 -9.87
N ALA A 290 10.06 -22.66 -10.29
CA ALA A 290 9.31 -23.84 -9.89
C ALA A 290 9.47 -24.18 -8.39
N THR A 291 10.53 -23.68 -7.74
CA THR A 291 10.79 -23.90 -6.29
C THR A 291 10.21 -22.79 -5.42
N ALA A 292 9.72 -21.71 -6.06
CA ALA A 292 9.14 -20.60 -5.36
C ALA A 292 7.68 -20.90 -4.96
N PRO A 293 7.20 -20.35 -3.84
CA PRO A 293 5.77 -20.39 -3.53
C PRO A 293 4.93 -19.83 -4.68
N VAL A 294 3.80 -20.46 -4.98
CA VAL A 294 2.95 -20.15 -6.15
C VAL A 294 2.57 -18.66 -6.27
N SER A 295 2.50 -17.95 -5.14
CA SER A 295 2.25 -16.51 -5.08
C SER A 295 3.24 -15.65 -5.86
N ILE A 296 4.44 -16.15 -6.13
CA ILE A 296 5.48 -15.39 -6.82
C ILE A 296 5.25 -15.39 -8.33
N GLY A 297 4.69 -16.46 -8.88
CA GLY A 297 4.27 -16.53 -10.28
C GLY A 297 3.07 -15.64 -10.61
N ALA A 298 2.16 -15.41 -9.65
CA ALA A 298 1.00 -14.51 -9.83
C ALA A 298 1.39 -13.01 -9.83
N LEU A 299 2.59 -12.67 -9.37
CA LEU A 299 3.15 -11.32 -9.46
C LEU A 299 3.69 -10.98 -10.86
N ILE A 300 3.76 -11.96 -11.77
CA ILE A 300 4.12 -11.72 -13.16
C ILE A 300 2.81 -11.38 -13.89
N PRO A 301 2.59 -10.13 -14.35
CA PRO A 301 1.45 -9.85 -15.18
C PRO A 301 1.56 -10.73 -16.44
N GLN A 302 0.60 -11.61 -16.64
CA GLN A 302 0.41 -12.19 -17.96
C GLN A 302 0.14 -11.01 -18.89
N THR A 303 1.00 -10.82 -19.87
CA THR A 303 0.83 -9.85 -20.95
C THR A 303 -0.59 -10.04 -21.51
N ILE A 304 -1.39 -8.96 -21.41
CA ILE A 304 -2.68 -8.86 -22.10
C ILE A 304 -2.41 -8.78 -23.58
#